data_280e0c021f5c8912ebe6557ff5dfc906
#
_entry.id   280e0c021f5c8912ebe6557ff5dfc906
#
_cell.length_a   1.000
_cell.length_b   1.000
_cell.length_c   1.000
_cell.angle_alpha   90.00
_cell.angle_beta   90.00
_cell.angle_gamma   90.00
#
_symmetry.space_group_name_H-M   'P 1'
#
loop_
_entity.id
_entity.type
_entity.pdbx_description
1 polymer ?
#
loop_
_entity_poly.entity_id
_entity_poly.type
_entity_poly.pdbx_seq_one_letter_code
_entity_poly.pdbx_strand_id
1 'polypeptide(L)'
;LGINEKGEEVRLSNYKGRKIVLYFYPKDSTSGCTAQACSLRDNYAELRKAGYEVIGVSVDNEKSHQKFIEKNNLPFTLIADTDKKLVEQFGVWGEKKLYGRAYMGTLRTTFLINEEGVVERIIGPKEVKTKEHASQIL
;
A
#
# COMPACT_ATOMS: atom_id res chain seq x y z
N LEU A 1 10.15 3.86 7.46
CA LEU A 1 8.81 4.00 6.90
C LEU A 1 7.77 4.43 7.95
N GLY A 2 7.39 3.59 8.86
CA GLY A 2 6.37 3.93 9.84
C GLY A 2 6.07 2.77 10.79
N ILE A 3 4.88 2.81 11.40
CA ILE A 3 4.46 1.80 12.38
C ILE A 3 3.48 0.84 11.72
N ASN A 4 3.71 -0.47 11.88
CA ASN A 4 2.85 -1.49 11.30
C ASN A 4 1.61 -1.77 12.17
N GLU A 5 0.79 -2.74 11.77
CA GLU A 5 -0.43 -3.14 12.46
C GLU A 5 -0.18 -3.71 13.87
N LYS A 6 1.05 -4.07 14.17
CA LYS A 6 1.45 -4.60 15.49
C LYS A 6 2.09 -3.54 16.38
N GLY A 7 2.14 -2.28 15.92
CA GLY A 7 2.81 -1.20 16.63
C GLY A 7 4.33 -1.24 16.54
N GLU A 8 4.88 -2.01 15.61
CA GLU A 8 6.32 -2.13 15.42
C GLU A 8 6.81 -1.17 14.34
N GLU A 9 8.01 -0.61 14.53
CA GLU A 9 8.61 0.26 13.54
C GLU A 9 9.09 -0.53 12.32
N VAL A 10 8.69 -0.08 11.13
CA VAL A 10 9.10 -0.65 9.84
C VAL A 10 10.06 0.30 9.18
N ARG A 11 11.24 -0.16 8.81
CA ARG A 11 12.29 0.64 8.15
C ARG A 11 12.61 0.06 6.79
N LEU A 12 12.88 0.94 5.83
CA LEU A 12 13.30 0.53 4.49
C LEU A 12 14.55 -0.34 4.53
N SER A 13 15.46 -0.06 5.47
CA SER A 13 16.69 -0.84 5.66
C SER A 13 16.44 -2.30 6.03
N ASN A 14 15.27 -2.65 6.57
CA ASN A 14 14.88 -4.04 6.85
C ASN A 14 14.70 -4.86 5.57
N TYR A 15 14.53 -4.19 4.44
CA TYR A 15 14.27 -4.83 3.14
C TYR A 15 15.43 -4.65 2.16
N LYS A 16 16.60 -4.31 2.65
CA LYS A 16 17.80 -4.16 1.82
C LYS A 16 18.09 -5.47 1.08
N GLY A 17 18.30 -5.37 -0.22
CA GLY A 17 18.49 -6.53 -1.06
C GLY A 17 17.20 -7.17 -1.57
N ARG A 18 16.04 -6.58 -1.28
CA ARG A 18 14.72 -7.06 -1.71
C ARG A 18 13.97 -5.94 -2.43
N LYS A 19 13.16 -6.34 -3.39
CA LYS A 19 12.24 -5.41 -4.06
C LYS A 19 11.00 -5.21 -3.20
N ILE A 20 10.43 -4.00 -3.23
CA ILE A 20 9.26 -3.66 -2.44
C ILE A 20 8.14 -3.16 -3.34
N VAL A 21 6.92 -3.69 -3.12
CA VAL A 21 5.69 -3.10 -3.62
C VAL A 21 5.13 -2.27 -2.48
N LEU A 22 5.33 -0.96 -2.55
CA LEU A 22 4.81 -0.03 -1.55
C LEU A 22 3.57 0.64 -2.12
N TYR A 23 2.39 0.20 -1.67
CA TYR A 23 1.16 0.74 -2.22
C TYR A 23 0.38 1.55 -1.19
N PHE A 24 -0.05 2.73 -1.62
CA PHE A 24 -0.86 3.64 -0.82
C PHE A 24 -2.32 3.50 -1.25
N TYR A 25 -3.21 3.36 -0.29
CA TYR A 25 -4.63 3.21 -0.55
C TYR A 25 -5.47 4.09 0.39
N PRO A 26 -6.68 4.51 -0.03
CA PRO A 26 -7.44 5.49 0.72
C PRO A 26 -7.94 5.05 2.09
N LYS A 27 -8.50 3.85 2.20
CA LYS A 27 -9.13 3.45 3.46
C LYS A 27 -9.36 1.94 3.55
N ASP A 28 -9.08 1.36 4.72
CA ASP A 28 -9.37 -0.04 5.02
C ASP A 28 -10.86 -0.36 4.83
N SER A 29 -11.13 -1.59 4.41
CA SER A 29 -12.49 -2.15 4.32
C SER A 29 -13.43 -1.47 3.32
N THR A 30 -12.90 -0.60 2.45
CA THR A 30 -13.66 -0.09 1.30
C THR A 30 -13.57 -1.10 0.15
N SER A 31 -14.56 -1.08 -0.76
CA SER A 31 -14.62 -2.09 -1.84
C SER A 31 -13.40 -2.11 -2.76
N GLY A 32 -12.93 -0.94 -3.20
CA GLY A 32 -11.75 -0.84 -4.06
C GLY A 32 -10.47 -1.25 -3.36
N CYS A 33 -10.28 -0.83 -2.11
CA CYS A 33 -9.09 -1.18 -1.34
C CYS A 33 -9.08 -2.67 -0.97
N THR A 34 -10.25 -3.25 -0.69
CA THR A 34 -10.37 -4.68 -0.44
C THR A 34 -10.04 -5.48 -1.71
N ALA A 35 -10.55 -5.07 -2.87
CA ALA A 35 -10.25 -5.71 -4.14
C ALA A 35 -8.74 -5.68 -4.45
N GLN A 36 -8.11 -4.54 -4.24
CA GLN A 36 -6.66 -4.38 -4.45
C GLN A 36 -5.85 -5.29 -3.51
N ALA A 37 -6.19 -5.28 -2.21
CA ALA A 37 -5.51 -6.12 -1.23
C ALA A 37 -5.70 -7.61 -1.53
N CYS A 38 -6.89 -8.02 -1.93
CA CYS A 38 -7.17 -9.42 -2.29
C CYS A 38 -6.42 -9.84 -3.56
N SER A 39 -6.29 -8.96 -4.55
CA SER A 39 -5.46 -9.23 -5.74
C SER A 39 -4.02 -9.52 -5.35
N LEU A 40 -3.44 -8.69 -4.49
CA LEU A 40 -2.07 -8.86 -4.01
C LEU A 40 -1.94 -10.12 -3.15
N ARG A 41 -2.93 -10.39 -2.28
CA ARG A 41 -2.98 -11.61 -1.45
C ARG A 41 -2.97 -12.87 -2.30
N ASP A 42 -3.85 -12.93 -3.29
CA ASP A 42 -4.04 -14.13 -4.12
C ASP A 42 -2.80 -14.44 -4.97
N ASN A 43 -1.99 -13.43 -5.24
CA ASN A 43 -0.77 -13.56 -6.04
C ASN A 43 0.51 -13.34 -5.22
N TYR A 44 0.41 -13.38 -3.90
CA TYR A 44 1.53 -13.07 -3.00
C TYR A 44 2.72 -14.00 -3.20
N ALA A 45 2.47 -15.30 -3.37
CA ALA A 45 3.53 -16.28 -3.60
C ALA A 45 4.29 -15.98 -4.90
N GLU A 46 3.60 -15.57 -5.95
CA GLU A 46 4.21 -15.20 -7.23
C GLU A 46 5.01 -13.91 -7.13
N LEU A 47 4.49 -12.93 -6.39
CA LEU A 47 5.20 -11.68 -6.11
C LEU A 47 6.49 -11.95 -5.32
N ARG A 48 6.43 -12.83 -4.32
CA ARG A 48 7.61 -13.23 -3.55
C ARG A 48 8.64 -13.96 -4.43
N LYS A 49 8.20 -14.81 -5.32
CA LYS A 49 9.07 -15.48 -6.29
C LYS A 49 9.78 -14.47 -7.20
N ALA A 50 9.10 -13.40 -7.57
CA ALA A 50 9.68 -12.32 -8.37
C ALA A 50 10.60 -11.40 -7.56
N GLY A 51 10.76 -11.65 -6.27
CA GLY A 51 11.64 -10.89 -5.39
C GLY A 51 10.98 -9.73 -4.66
N TYR A 52 9.65 -9.60 -4.74
CA TYR A 52 8.91 -8.50 -4.11
C TYR A 52 8.41 -8.84 -2.70
N GLU A 53 8.49 -7.87 -1.81
CA GLU A 53 7.74 -7.85 -0.57
C GLU A 53 6.66 -6.78 -0.68
N VAL A 54 5.46 -7.07 -0.17
CA VAL A 54 4.32 -6.15 -0.28
C VAL A 54 4.13 -5.41 1.02
N ILE A 55 4.02 -4.09 0.95
CA ILE A 55 3.73 -3.23 2.09
C ILE A 55 2.62 -2.27 1.69
N GLY A 56 1.49 -2.30 2.41
CA GLY A 56 0.40 -1.37 2.21
C GLY A 56 0.47 -0.21 3.20
N VAL A 57 0.03 0.96 2.79
CA VAL A 57 0.02 2.17 3.62
C VAL A 57 -1.33 2.88 3.50
N SER A 58 -1.94 3.18 4.63
CA SER A 58 -3.06 4.10 4.70
C SER A 58 -2.98 4.92 5.99
N VAL A 59 -3.80 5.97 6.09
CA VAL A 59 -3.84 6.81 7.29
C VAL A 59 -4.73 6.21 8.40
N ASP A 60 -5.28 5.03 8.19
CA ASP A 60 -6.03 4.30 9.20
C ASP A 60 -5.11 3.86 10.35
N ASN A 61 -5.71 3.63 11.52
CA ASN A 61 -4.94 3.23 12.70
C ASN A 61 -4.64 1.72 12.72
N GLU A 62 -3.84 1.32 13.70
CA GLU A 62 -3.41 -0.07 13.88
C GLU A 62 -4.57 -1.04 14.05
N LYS A 63 -5.58 -0.66 14.82
CA LYS A 63 -6.78 -1.48 15.04
C LYS A 63 -7.54 -1.74 13.75
N SER A 64 -7.70 -0.70 12.92
CA SER A 64 -8.34 -0.81 11.61
C SER A 64 -7.58 -1.78 10.73
N HIS A 65 -6.25 -1.66 10.68
CA HIS A 65 -5.39 -2.56 9.91
C HIS A 65 -5.48 -4.00 10.39
N GLN A 66 -5.49 -4.23 11.71
CA GLN A 66 -5.62 -5.58 12.28
C GLN A 66 -6.91 -6.25 11.83
N LYS A 67 -8.04 -5.52 11.87
CA LYS A 67 -9.34 -6.02 11.41
C LYS A 67 -9.34 -6.31 9.92
N PHE A 68 -8.73 -5.43 9.13
CA PHE A 68 -8.65 -5.58 7.68
C PHE A 68 -7.83 -6.81 7.29
N ILE A 69 -6.67 -7.00 7.93
CA ILE A 69 -5.81 -8.17 7.73
C ILE A 69 -6.54 -9.45 8.12
N GLU A 70 -7.16 -9.47 9.28
CA GLU A 70 -7.88 -10.65 9.79
C GLU A 70 -9.05 -11.05 8.90
N LYS A 71 -9.87 -10.08 8.52
CA LYS A 71 -11.04 -10.30 7.68
C LYS A 71 -10.68 -10.86 6.31
N ASN A 72 -9.57 -10.43 5.72
CA ASN A 72 -9.18 -10.78 4.36
C ASN A 72 -7.97 -11.73 4.29
N ASN A 73 -7.48 -12.19 5.43
CA ASN A 73 -6.30 -13.07 5.53
C ASN A 73 -5.10 -12.53 4.75
N LEU A 74 -4.78 -11.25 4.97
CA LEU A 74 -3.68 -10.60 4.25
C LEU A 74 -2.33 -11.09 4.80
N PRO A 75 -1.42 -11.61 3.95
CA PRO A 75 -0.14 -12.15 4.39
C PRO A 75 0.97 -11.10 4.48
N PHE A 76 0.69 -9.84 4.25
CA PHE A 76 1.68 -8.78 4.19
C PHE A 76 1.39 -7.68 5.21
N THR A 77 2.40 -6.83 5.44
CA THR A 77 2.37 -5.75 6.43
C THR A 77 1.57 -4.54 5.94
N LEU A 78 0.83 -3.92 6.86
CA LEU A 78 0.17 -2.65 6.63
C LEU A 78 0.74 -1.60 7.59
N ILE A 79 1.07 -0.43 7.06
CA ILE A 79 1.59 0.69 7.86
C ILE A 79 0.44 1.63 8.21
N ALA A 80 0.34 1.94 9.51
CA ALA A 80 -0.65 2.88 10.05
C ALA A 80 -0.05 4.29 10.04
N ASP A 81 -0.23 5.02 8.95
CA ASP A 81 0.31 6.36 8.76
C ASP A 81 -0.63 7.43 9.32
N THR A 82 -0.96 7.31 10.61
CA THR A 82 -1.95 8.16 11.27
C THR A 82 -1.56 9.64 11.33
N ASP A 83 -0.28 9.94 11.34
CA ASP A 83 0.25 11.31 11.32
C ASP A 83 0.46 11.85 9.89
N LYS A 84 0.13 11.07 8.87
CA LYS A 84 0.22 11.43 7.45
C LYS A 84 1.64 11.72 6.96
N LYS A 85 2.63 11.29 7.70
CA LYS A 85 4.04 11.57 7.39
C LYS A 85 4.48 10.93 6.06
N LEU A 86 4.13 9.66 5.84
CA LEU A 86 4.49 8.96 4.60
C LEU A 86 3.70 9.44 3.40
N VAL A 87 2.39 9.64 3.53
CA VAL A 87 1.58 10.11 2.41
C VAL A 87 2.01 11.49 1.93
N GLU A 88 2.47 12.34 2.83
CA GLU A 88 3.03 13.64 2.47
C GLU A 88 4.44 13.51 1.87
N GLN A 89 5.28 12.67 2.47
CA GLN A 89 6.65 12.43 1.99
C GLN A 89 6.67 11.89 0.56
N PHE A 90 5.75 10.99 0.23
CA PHE A 90 5.67 10.40 -1.11
C PHE A 90 4.79 11.20 -2.08
N GLY A 91 4.23 12.32 -1.64
CA GLY A 91 3.43 13.20 -2.48
C GLY A 91 2.09 12.58 -2.92
N VAL A 92 1.53 11.68 -2.11
CA VAL A 92 0.26 10.99 -2.42
C VAL A 92 -0.91 11.46 -1.57
N TRP A 93 -0.74 12.57 -0.87
CA TRP A 93 -1.82 13.24 -0.14
C TRP A 93 -2.25 14.44 -0.96
N GLY A 94 -3.47 14.42 -1.45
CA GLY A 94 -3.91 15.45 -2.37
C GLY A 94 -5.41 15.63 -2.42
N GLU A 95 -5.83 16.57 -3.26
CA GLU A 95 -7.23 16.89 -3.45
C GLU A 95 -7.93 15.82 -4.29
N LYS A 96 -9.08 15.37 -3.79
CA LYS A 96 -9.96 14.42 -4.47
C LYS A 96 -11.33 15.04 -4.59
N LYS A 97 -12.09 14.65 -5.62
CA LYS A 97 -13.46 15.13 -5.83
C LYS A 97 -14.42 13.96 -5.79
N LEU A 98 -15.51 14.12 -5.04
CA LEU A 98 -16.58 13.14 -4.96
C LEU A 98 -17.91 13.91 -4.96
N TYR A 99 -18.78 13.62 -5.94
CA TYR A 99 -20.08 14.29 -6.10
C TYR A 99 -19.95 15.82 -6.10
N GLY A 100 -18.93 16.34 -6.78
CA GLY A 100 -18.69 17.78 -6.87
C GLY A 100 -18.05 18.42 -5.64
N ARG A 101 -17.78 17.67 -4.59
CA ARG A 101 -17.09 18.15 -3.39
C ARG A 101 -15.62 17.79 -3.42
N ALA A 102 -14.78 18.79 -3.16
CA ALA A 102 -13.35 18.58 -3.01
C ALA A 102 -13.03 18.20 -1.55
N TYR A 103 -12.14 17.24 -1.37
CA TYR A 103 -11.63 16.87 -0.04
C TYR A 103 -10.19 16.37 -0.17
N MET A 104 -9.44 16.42 0.92
CA MET A 104 -8.08 15.89 0.95
C MET A 104 -8.10 14.40 1.30
N GLY A 105 -7.29 13.62 0.61
CA GLY A 105 -7.21 12.18 0.86
C GLY A 105 -5.99 11.56 0.20
N THR A 106 -5.80 10.27 0.45
CA THR A 106 -4.71 9.50 -0.14
C THR A 106 -5.02 9.20 -1.61
N LEU A 107 -4.10 9.56 -2.48
CA LEU A 107 -4.15 9.21 -3.90
C LEU A 107 -3.63 7.78 -4.06
N ARG A 108 -4.45 6.89 -4.62
CA ARG A 108 -4.10 5.47 -4.80
C ARG A 108 -2.90 5.34 -5.72
N THR A 109 -1.73 5.08 -5.15
CA THR A 109 -0.45 5.07 -5.88
C THR A 109 0.41 3.92 -5.39
N THR A 110 1.08 3.24 -6.31
CA THR A 110 2.01 2.16 -5.98
C THR A 110 3.41 2.51 -6.47
N PHE A 111 4.38 2.35 -5.59
CA PHE A 111 5.80 2.54 -5.89
C PHE A 111 6.49 1.18 -5.91
N LEU A 112 7.17 0.88 -7.01
CA LEU A 112 8.00 -0.32 -7.10
C LEU A 112 9.44 0.09 -6.81
N ILE A 113 9.97 -0.42 -5.71
CA ILE A 113 11.29 -0.07 -5.19
C ILE A 113 12.23 -1.24 -5.42
N ASN A 114 13.43 -0.97 -5.97
CA ASN A 114 14.39 -2.03 -6.24
C ASN A 114 15.21 -2.42 -5.00
N GLU A 115 16.12 -3.39 -5.17
CA GLU A 115 16.94 -3.93 -4.07
C GLU A 115 17.87 -2.88 -3.45
N GLU A 116 18.14 -1.79 -4.17
CA GLU A 116 18.99 -0.69 -3.71
C GLU A 116 18.20 0.43 -3.03
N GLY A 117 16.88 0.27 -2.92
CA GLY A 117 16.02 1.27 -2.30
C GLY A 117 15.62 2.41 -3.23
N VAL A 118 15.75 2.23 -4.54
CA VAL A 118 15.42 3.25 -5.54
C VAL A 118 14.06 2.92 -6.19
N VAL A 119 13.21 3.94 -6.34
CA VAL A 119 11.93 3.79 -7.04
C VAL A 119 12.17 3.61 -8.52
N GLU A 120 11.80 2.45 -9.07
CA GLU A 120 11.94 2.13 -10.48
C GLU A 120 10.71 2.46 -11.30
N ARG A 121 9.52 2.35 -10.67
CA ARG A 121 8.25 2.52 -11.37
C ARG A 121 7.20 3.05 -10.42
N ILE A 122 6.32 3.90 -10.93
CA ILE A 122 5.18 4.44 -10.19
C ILE A 122 3.91 4.10 -10.98
N ILE A 123 2.94 3.47 -10.30
CA ILE A 123 1.62 3.22 -10.86
C ILE A 123 0.68 4.22 -10.19
N GLY A 124 0.30 5.25 -10.93
CA GLY A 124 -0.47 6.37 -10.41
C GLY A 124 -1.96 6.09 -10.25
N PRO A 125 -2.72 7.04 -9.65
CA PRO A 125 -4.14 6.84 -9.36
C PRO A 125 -5.01 6.52 -10.56
N LYS A 126 -4.66 7.03 -11.72
CA LYS A 126 -5.41 6.79 -12.98
C LYS A 126 -5.04 5.47 -13.63
N GLU A 127 -3.94 4.84 -13.20
CA GLU A 127 -3.41 3.62 -13.79
C GLU A 127 -3.75 2.37 -12.98
N VAL A 128 -3.98 2.50 -11.66
CA VAL A 128 -4.24 1.35 -10.78
C VAL A 128 -5.57 0.69 -11.12
N LYS A 129 -5.51 -0.60 -11.43
CA LYS A 129 -6.67 -1.46 -11.60
C LYS A 129 -6.76 -2.36 -10.37
N THR A 130 -7.66 -2.06 -9.45
CA THR A 130 -7.69 -2.70 -8.12
C THR A 130 -7.82 -4.21 -8.18
N LYS A 131 -8.66 -4.73 -9.07
CA LYS A 131 -8.90 -6.18 -9.20
C LYS A 131 -7.75 -6.93 -9.87
N GLU A 132 -6.89 -6.21 -10.61
CA GLU A 132 -5.82 -6.79 -11.41
C GLU A 132 -4.45 -6.24 -11.01
N HIS A 133 -4.36 -5.66 -9.81
CA HIS A 133 -3.15 -4.95 -9.41
C HIS A 133 -1.89 -5.81 -9.40
N ALA A 134 -2.00 -7.05 -8.93
CA ALA A 134 -0.87 -7.97 -8.97
C ALA A 134 -0.35 -8.20 -10.38
N SER A 135 -1.25 -8.33 -11.36
CA SER A 135 -0.88 -8.49 -12.78
C SER A 135 -0.20 -7.25 -13.34
N GLN A 136 -0.55 -6.07 -12.85
CA GLN A 136 0.11 -4.82 -13.27
C GLN A 136 1.57 -4.77 -12.81
N ILE A 137 1.89 -5.40 -11.70
CA ILE A 137 3.23 -5.46 -11.12
C ILE A 137 4.06 -6.57 -11.76
N LEU A 138 3.44 -7.72 -11.91
CA LEU A 138 4.07 -8.88 -12.54
C LEU A 138 4.12 -8.73 -14.06
#